data_9cdab40a1ca2e4fae61a9f102d0746c4
#
_entry.id   9cdab40a1ca2e4fae61a9f102d0746c4
#
_cell.length_a   1.000
_cell.length_b   1.000
_cell.length_c   1.000
_cell.angle_alpha   90.00
_cell.angle_beta   90.00
_cell.angle_gamma   90.00
#
_symmetry.space_group_name_H-M   'P 1'
#
loop_
_entity.id
_entity.type
_entity.pdbx_description
1 polymer ?
#
loop_
_entity_poly.entity_id
_entity_poly.type
_entity_poly.pdbx_seq_one_letter_code
_entity_poly.pdbx_strand_id
1 'polypeptide(L)'
;MDIKRRQFLKIAGLSTIAGLGAPAAFNLLLKGQTSPVLYASSGAGAEASHEAAPTGVRLGMVIDQRVFDANTGLAQKCTTACHTVHNVPNFGNPKDEIKWIFEVPFEKAFTAKSQYHKNKNLEDSSFLVLCNHCDNPPCVRACPTKATFKRKDGIVAMDYHRCIGCRFCMAACPYGMRSFNWRDPRPFIDQKTHNKEFPTRMRGVVEKCNFCVDRLARNLQPACVEACGNTGAITFGDLNDSHSEIRKLLDNNFTIQRKPSLGTIPSVFYIV
;
A
#
# COMPACT_ATOMS: atom_id res chain seq x y z
N MET A 1 -44.53 -25.15 2.72
CA MET A 1 -43.97 -26.51 2.95
C MET A 1 -42.72 -26.37 3.81
N ASP A 2 -42.86 -26.51 5.13
CA ASP A 2 -41.71 -26.43 6.05
C ASP A 2 -40.98 -27.75 6.11
N ILE A 3 -39.85 -27.83 5.40
CA ILE A 3 -38.94 -28.96 5.51
C ILE A 3 -38.13 -28.81 6.79
N LYS A 4 -38.37 -29.69 7.78
CA LYS A 4 -37.65 -29.66 9.05
C LYS A 4 -36.14 -29.81 8.80
N ARG A 5 -35.30 -29.00 9.46
CA ARG A 5 -33.83 -28.98 9.34
C ARG A 5 -33.17 -30.38 9.28
N ARG A 6 -33.72 -31.38 10.00
CA ARG A 6 -33.24 -32.75 9.98
C ARG A 6 -33.46 -33.49 8.63
N GLN A 7 -34.52 -33.15 7.88
CA GLN A 7 -34.75 -33.74 6.57
C GLN A 7 -33.85 -33.13 5.52
N PHE A 8 -33.56 -31.79 5.61
CA PHE A 8 -32.60 -31.13 4.75
C PHE A 8 -31.19 -31.74 4.88
N LEU A 9 -30.72 -31.97 6.12
CA LEU A 9 -29.40 -32.58 6.35
C LEU A 9 -29.28 -34.03 5.85
N LYS A 10 -30.39 -34.82 5.91
CA LYS A 10 -30.39 -36.15 5.34
C LYS A 10 -30.31 -36.17 3.82
N ILE A 11 -30.99 -35.22 3.16
CA ILE A 11 -30.97 -35.09 1.69
C ILE A 11 -29.60 -34.60 1.24
N ALA A 12 -29.02 -33.59 1.93
CA ALA A 12 -27.69 -33.07 1.63
C ALA A 12 -26.57 -34.10 1.85
N GLY A 13 -26.67 -34.93 2.90
CA GLY A 13 -25.73 -36.04 3.17
C GLY A 13 -25.78 -37.18 2.15
N LEU A 14 -26.95 -37.52 1.63
CA LEU A 14 -27.09 -38.53 0.58
C LEU A 14 -26.53 -38.09 -0.77
N SER A 15 -26.66 -36.79 -1.11
CA SER A 15 -26.11 -36.25 -2.36
C SER A 15 -24.58 -36.22 -2.38
N THR A 16 -23.91 -36.04 -1.23
CA THR A 16 -22.45 -36.07 -1.14
C THR A 16 -21.89 -37.50 -1.27
N ILE A 17 -22.60 -38.52 -0.77
CA ILE A 17 -22.18 -39.92 -0.91
C ILE A 17 -22.39 -40.42 -2.34
N ALA A 18 -23.45 -40.02 -3.00
CA ALA A 18 -23.69 -40.36 -4.42
C ALA A 18 -22.70 -39.66 -5.38
N GLY A 19 -22.15 -38.48 -5.01
CA GLY A 19 -21.14 -37.76 -5.79
C GLY A 19 -19.75 -38.39 -5.71
N LEU A 20 -19.43 -39.15 -4.67
CA LEU A 20 -18.11 -39.77 -4.50
C LEU A 20 -18.01 -41.17 -5.12
N GLY A 21 -19.12 -41.80 -5.51
CA GLY A 21 -19.17 -43.14 -6.06
C GLY A 21 -19.32 -43.27 -7.57
N ALA A 22 -19.33 -42.19 -8.36
CA ALA A 22 -19.68 -42.23 -9.76
C ALA A 22 -18.58 -41.74 -10.77
N PRO A 23 -17.30 -42.11 -10.64
CA PRO A 23 -16.36 -41.84 -11.75
C PRO A 23 -16.38 -42.90 -12.85
N ALA A 24 -16.94 -44.12 -12.60
CA ALA A 24 -16.86 -45.21 -13.57
C ALA A 24 -18.06 -45.28 -14.55
N ALA A 25 -19.24 -44.91 -14.15
CA ALA A 25 -20.46 -45.00 -14.99
C ALA A 25 -20.66 -43.83 -15.94
N PHE A 26 -20.08 -42.65 -15.64
CA PHE A 26 -20.22 -41.45 -16.45
C PHE A 26 -19.33 -41.43 -17.70
N ASN A 27 -18.25 -42.23 -17.68
CA ASN A 27 -17.33 -42.32 -18.83
C ASN A 27 -17.86 -43.22 -19.98
N LEU A 28 -18.93 -44.01 -19.73
CA LEU A 28 -19.47 -44.91 -20.74
C LEU A 28 -20.52 -44.22 -21.65
N LEU A 29 -21.07 -43.07 -21.25
CA LEU A 29 -22.12 -42.34 -21.98
C LEU A 29 -21.59 -41.18 -22.85
N LEU A 30 -20.31 -40.84 -22.78
CA LEU A 30 -19.72 -39.75 -23.52
C LEU A 30 -18.72 -40.15 -24.61
N LYS A 31 -18.84 -41.40 -25.15
CA LYS A 31 -18.14 -41.74 -26.40
C LYS A 31 -18.83 -41.06 -27.57
N GLY A 32 -18.51 -39.81 -27.84
CA GLY A 32 -19.02 -39.11 -29.04
C GLY A 32 -18.71 -37.63 -29.16
N GLN A 33 -18.15 -36.97 -28.15
CA GLN A 33 -17.76 -35.55 -28.30
C GLN A 33 -16.39 -35.28 -27.67
N THR A 34 -15.38 -35.15 -28.52
CA THR A 34 -14.05 -34.70 -28.15
C THR A 34 -14.07 -33.19 -27.96
N SER A 35 -14.32 -32.73 -26.72
CA SER A 35 -13.97 -31.38 -26.33
C SER A 35 -12.63 -31.43 -25.58
N PRO A 36 -11.64 -30.61 -25.96
CA PRO A 36 -10.36 -30.60 -25.20
C PRO A 36 -10.58 -30.09 -23.80
N VAL A 37 -10.36 -30.95 -22.82
CA VAL A 37 -10.26 -30.54 -21.42
C VAL A 37 -8.96 -29.76 -21.29
N LEU A 38 -9.07 -28.46 -21.11
CA LEU A 38 -7.94 -27.61 -20.74
C LEU A 38 -7.48 -27.97 -19.33
N TYR A 39 -6.45 -28.80 -19.25
CA TYR A 39 -5.67 -28.93 -18.02
C TYR A 39 -4.95 -27.59 -17.81
N ALA A 40 -5.30 -26.90 -16.74
CA ALA A 40 -4.46 -25.80 -16.26
C ALA A 40 -3.15 -26.41 -15.75
N SER A 41 -2.11 -26.35 -16.58
CA SER A 41 -0.76 -26.69 -16.16
C SER A 41 -0.27 -25.60 -15.22
N SER A 42 -0.19 -25.90 -13.92
CA SER A 42 0.59 -25.17 -12.96
C SER A 42 2.07 -25.37 -13.30
N GLY A 43 2.69 -24.39 -13.90
CA GLY A 43 4.13 -24.45 -14.14
C GLY A 43 4.57 -23.77 -15.43
N ALA A 44 4.41 -22.47 -15.52
CA ALA A 44 5.26 -21.65 -16.37
C ALA A 44 5.76 -20.52 -15.50
N GLY A 45 7.07 -20.54 -15.20
CA GLY A 45 7.77 -19.38 -14.68
C GLY A 45 7.46 -18.22 -15.62
N ALA A 46 6.84 -17.18 -15.10
CA ALA A 46 6.73 -15.93 -15.81
C ALA A 46 8.15 -15.41 -16.00
N GLU A 47 8.72 -15.59 -17.17
CA GLU A 47 9.83 -14.78 -17.63
C GLU A 47 9.35 -13.34 -17.50
N ALA A 48 10.03 -12.58 -16.65
CA ALA A 48 9.82 -11.14 -16.56
C ALA A 48 10.23 -10.56 -17.91
N SER A 49 9.25 -10.33 -18.77
CA SER A 49 9.46 -9.50 -19.95
C SER A 49 10.01 -8.18 -19.44
N HIS A 50 11.20 -7.82 -19.88
CA HIS A 50 11.74 -6.47 -19.73
C HIS A 50 10.81 -5.55 -20.56
N GLU A 51 9.70 -5.13 -19.96
CA GLU A 51 8.88 -4.07 -20.54
C GLU A 51 9.77 -2.83 -20.71
N ALA A 52 9.73 -2.27 -21.91
CA ALA A 52 10.37 -1.01 -22.22
C ALA A 52 10.02 0.02 -21.13
N ALA A 53 11.01 0.79 -20.68
CA ALA A 53 10.83 1.80 -19.65
C ALA A 53 9.57 2.64 -19.94
N PRO A 54 8.66 2.79 -18.98
CA PRO A 54 7.43 3.52 -19.21
C PRO A 54 7.75 4.96 -19.63
N THR A 55 7.19 5.40 -20.74
CA THR A 55 7.43 6.72 -21.35
C THR A 55 6.77 7.88 -20.60
N GLY A 56 6.21 7.65 -19.41
CA GLY A 56 5.49 8.63 -18.61
C GLY A 56 6.19 8.98 -17.30
N VAL A 57 5.79 10.07 -16.69
CA VAL A 57 6.22 10.49 -15.35
C VAL A 57 5.88 9.40 -14.32
N ARG A 58 6.85 9.03 -13.48
CA ARG A 58 6.66 8.13 -12.35
C ARG A 58 7.26 8.74 -11.09
N LEU A 59 6.42 9.35 -10.29
CA LEU A 59 6.86 10.00 -9.05
C LEU A 59 7.21 8.97 -7.97
N GLY A 60 8.32 9.22 -7.30
CA GLY A 60 8.84 8.39 -6.22
C GLY A 60 9.57 9.19 -5.15
N MET A 61 10.04 8.48 -4.14
CA MET A 61 10.69 9.06 -2.98
C MET A 61 11.89 8.21 -2.55
N VAL A 62 12.99 8.86 -2.24
CA VAL A 62 14.16 8.26 -1.56
C VAL A 62 14.24 8.84 -0.15
N ILE A 63 14.38 7.96 0.83
CA ILE A 63 14.55 8.29 2.25
C ILE A 63 15.95 7.84 2.65
N ASP A 64 16.80 8.77 3.04
CA ASP A 64 18.14 8.47 3.54
C ASP A 64 18.10 8.27 5.06
N GLN A 65 18.12 7.00 5.48
CA GLN A 65 18.06 6.64 6.89
C GLN A 65 19.26 7.17 7.68
N ARG A 66 20.42 7.24 7.07
CA ARG A 66 21.66 7.73 7.71
C ARG A 66 21.49 9.17 8.19
N VAL A 67 20.78 9.98 7.40
CA VAL A 67 20.49 11.38 7.76
C VAL A 67 19.48 11.46 8.90
N PHE A 68 18.48 10.57 8.92
CA PHE A 68 17.51 10.50 10.02
C PHE A 68 18.17 10.05 11.33
N ASP A 69 19.06 9.05 11.28
CA ASP A 69 19.78 8.55 12.45
C ASP A 69 20.74 9.63 13.03
N ALA A 70 21.31 10.47 12.16
CA ALA A 70 22.18 11.58 12.57
C ALA A 70 21.39 12.80 13.13
N ASN A 71 20.08 12.92 12.83
CA ASN A 71 19.29 14.10 13.17
C ASN A 71 18.06 13.72 14.01
N THR A 72 18.25 13.58 15.30
CA THR A 72 17.18 13.26 16.26
C THR A 72 16.02 14.25 16.15
N GLY A 73 14.80 13.72 16.04
CA GLY A 73 13.57 14.52 15.92
C GLY A 73 13.19 14.97 14.51
N LEU A 74 14.04 14.72 13.51
CA LEU A 74 13.72 15.07 12.11
C LEU A 74 12.50 14.29 11.59
N ALA A 75 12.38 13.01 11.91
CA ALA A 75 11.25 12.19 11.54
C ALA A 75 9.93 12.69 12.16
N GLN A 76 9.98 13.11 13.44
CA GLN A 76 8.83 13.73 14.09
C GLN A 76 8.43 15.05 13.41
N LYS A 77 9.41 15.86 13.00
CA LYS A 77 9.17 17.10 12.26
C LYS A 77 8.46 16.82 10.93
N CYS A 78 8.91 15.82 10.18
CA CYS A 78 8.27 15.38 8.92
C CYS A 78 6.85 14.87 9.15
N THR A 79 6.64 14.09 10.21
CA THR A 79 5.32 13.56 10.60
C THR A 79 4.37 14.70 10.95
N THR A 80 4.80 15.65 11.77
CA THR A 80 4.00 16.81 12.18
C THR A 80 3.62 17.66 10.97
N ALA A 81 4.56 17.96 10.08
CA ALA A 81 4.27 18.72 8.86
C ALA A 81 3.23 18.02 7.97
N CYS A 82 3.36 16.72 7.78
CA CYS A 82 2.39 15.92 7.02
C CYS A 82 1.00 15.96 7.66
N HIS A 83 0.92 15.72 8.97
CA HIS A 83 -0.35 15.66 9.69
C HIS A 83 -1.06 17.01 9.71
N THR A 84 -0.32 18.12 9.89
CA THR A 84 -0.87 19.48 9.83
C THR A 84 -1.44 19.79 8.47
N VAL A 85 -0.66 19.56 7.39
CA VAL A 85 -1.10 19.89 6.02
C VAL A 85 -2.33 19.07 5.61
N HIS A 86 -2.44 17.84 6.07
CA HIS A 86 -3.53 16.93 5.66
C HIS A 86 -4.63 16.80 6.70
N ASN A 87 -4.69 17.66 7.72
CA ASN A 87 -5.71 17.60 8.76
C ASN A 87 -5.86 16.19 9.35
N VAL A 88 -4.74 15.53 9.68
CA VAL A 88 -4.77 14.18 10.26
C VAL A 88 -5.23 14.29 11.71
N PRO A 89 -6.31 13.57 12.12
CA PRO A 89 -6.86 13.69 13.46
C PRO A 89 -5.95 13.03 14.50
N ASN A 90 -5.93 13.59 15.70
CA ASN A 90 -5.32 12.95 16.88
C ASN A 90 -6.40 12.42 17.82
N PHE A 91 -6.71 11.14 17.75
CA PHE A 91 -7.73 10.51 18.59
C PHE A 91 -7.25 10.22 20.02
N GLY A 92 -5.95 10.31 20.30
CA GLY A 92 -5.38 9.94 21.59
C GLY A 92 -5.47 8.43 21.92
N ASN A 93 -5.99 7.62 21.00
CA ASN A 93 -6.14 6.17 21.12
C ASN A 93 -5.44 5.47 19.95
N PRO A 94 -4.41 4.64 20.20
CA PRO A 94 -3.68 3.94 19.14
C PRO A 94 -4.54 3.03 18.25
N LYS A 95 -5.69 2.53 18.75
CA LYS A 95 -6.61 1.68 17.97
C LYS A 95 -7.37 2.43 16.88
N ASP A 96 -7.57 3.73 17.08
CA ASP A 96 -8.29 4.60 16.15
C ASP A 96 -7.33 5.48 15.32
N GLU A 97 -6.03 5.37 15.56
CA GLU A 97 -5.00 6.24 14.98
C GLU A 97 -5.03 6.22 13.44
N ILE A 98 -5.00 7.41 12.85
CA ILE A 98 -4.86 7.61 11.41
C ILE A 98 -3.39 7.86 11.06
N LYS A 99 -2.82 6.97 10.28
CA LYS A 99 -1.39 6.98 9.92
C LYS A 99 -1.21 7.34 8.46
N TRP A 100 -0.57 8.46 8.18
CA TRP A 100 -0.15 8.87 6.84
C TRP A 100 1.34 8.62 6.64
N ILE A 101 2.15 9.11 7.57
CA ILE A 101 3.58 8.89 7.69
C ILE A 101 3.87 8.71 9.19
N PHE A 102 4.72 7.77 9.53
CA PHE A 102 5.04 7.45 10.92
C PHE A 102 6.32 6.62 11.01
N GLU A 103 6.90 6.55 12.22
CA GLU A 103 8.09 5.77 12.48
C GLU A 103 7.75 4.36 12.94
N VAL A 104 8.55 3.39 12.51
CA VAL A 104 8.51 2.01 12.99
C VAL A 104 9.92 1.43 13.10
N PRO A 105 10.19 0.51 14.03
CA PRO A 105 11.45 -0.21 14.09
C PRO A 105 11.75 -0.94 12.78
N PHE A 106 13.04 -1.11 12.46
CA PHE A 106 13.52 -1.81 11.26
C PHE A 106 12.77 -3.13 11.00
N GLU A 107 12.62 -3.96 12.02
CA GLU A 107 11.95 -5.26 11.91
C GLU A 107 10.51 -5.19 11.41
N LYS A 108 9.78 -4.15 11.79
CA LYS A 108 8.41 -3.90 11.34
C LYS A 108 8.37 -3.28 9.94
N ALA A 109 9.40 -2.50 9.58
CA ALA A 109 9.52 -1.92 8.25
C ALA A 109 9.87 -2.99 7.20
N PHE A 110 10.84 -3.87 7.50
CA PHE A 110 11.47 -4.80 6.57
C PHE A 110 11.34 -6.26 7.00
N THR A 111 10.12 -6.71 7.21
CA THR A 111 9.80 -8.06 7.71
C THR A 111 10.31 -9.23 6.85
N ALA A 112 10.68 -8.98 5.59
CA ALA A 112 11.20 -9.99 4.67
C ALA A 112 12.74 -10.12 4.69
N LYS A 113 13.44 -9.32 5.49
CA LYS A 113 14.90 -9.38 5.59
C LYS A 113 15.32 -10.44 6.60
N SER A 114 16.38 -11.19 6.24
CA SER A 114 16.99 -12.16 7.16
C SER A 114 17.47 -11.46 8.42
N GLN A 115 17.25 -12.11 9.56
CA GLN A 115 17.58 -11.54 10.87
C GLN A 115 18.89 -12.08 11.45
N TYR A 116 19.62 -12.92 10.71
CA TYR A 116 20.76 -13.67 11.27
C TYR A 116 22.06 -12.89 11.41
N HIS A 117 22.27 -11.79 10.75
CA HIS A 117 23.46 -10.96 10.88
C HIS A 117 23.09 -9.49 10.69
N LYS A 118 22.46 -8.93 11.72
CA LYS A 118 22.06 -7.54 11.70
C LYS A 118 23.23 -6.66 12.14
N ASN A 119 23.38 -5.54 11.45
CA ASN A 119 24.15 -4.44 12.00
C ASN A 119 23.36 -3.87 13.20
N LYS A 120 23.98 -3.80 14.38
CA LYS A 120 23.35 -3.29 15.61
C LYS A 120 22.75 -1.89 15.42
N ASN A 121 23.41 -1.05 14.63
CA ASN A 121 22.90 0.30 14.34
C ASN A 121 21.54 0.27 13.60
N LEU A 122 21.31 -0.72 12.74
CA LEU A 122 20.04 -0.91 12.03
C LEU A 122 18.93 -1.48 12.93
N GLU A 123 19.28 -2.29 13.94
CA GLU A 123 18.29 -2.85 14.87
C GLU A 123 17.62 -1.77 15.72
N ASP A 124 18.42 -0.79 16.17
CA ASP A 124 17.96 0.29 17.02
C ASP A 124 17.34 1.45 16.23
N SER A 125 17.47 1.45 14.90
CA SER A 125 16.93 2.51 14.04
C SER A 125 15.43 2.41 13.82
N SER A 126 14.77 3.55 13.91
CA SER A 126 13.37 3.74 13.51
C SER A 126 13.27 4.31 12.11
N PHE A 127 12.52 3.63 11.25
CA PHE A 127 12.33 4.02 9.86
C PHE A 127 11.05 4.81 9.66
N LEU A 128 11.16 5.93 8.96
CA LEU A 128 10.01 6.71 8.54
C LEU A 128 9.29 5.98 7.40
N VAL A 129 8.06 5.54 7.63
CA VAL A 129 7.29 4.77 6.65
C VAL A 129 6.02 5.48 6.23
N LEU A 130 5.67 5.30 4.96
CA LEU A 130 4.49 5.88 4.33
C LEU A 130 3.96 4.94 3.22
N CYS A 131 2.89 5.34 2.54
CA CYS A 131 2.39 4.57 1.40
C CYS A 131 3.47 4.46 0.32
N ASN A 132 3.75 3.25 -0.16
CA ASN A 132 4.79 3.01 -1.15
C ASN A 132 4.41 3.44 -2.58
N HIS A 133 3.20 3.92 -2.82
CA HIS A 133 2.70 4.30 -4.14
C HIS A 133 3.11 3.30 -5.23
N CYS A 134 2.82 2.02 -4.95
CA CYS A 134 3.22 0.88 -5.78
C CYS A 134 2.83 1.06 -7.24
N ASP A 135 3.70 0.62 -8.16
CA ASP A 135 3.39 0.64 -9.58
C ASP A 135 2.33 -0.40 -9.96
N ASN A 136 2.38 -1.57 -9.28
CA ASN A 136 1.37 -2.62 -9.36
C ASN A 136 0.56 -2.69 -8.04
N PRO A 137 -0.38 -1.76 -7.78
CA PRO A 137 -1.00 -1.58 -6.47
C PRO A 137 -2.15 -2.57 -6.23
N PRO A 138 -2.02 -3.56 -5.32
CA PRO A 138 -3.10 -4.50 -5.03
C PRO A 138 -4.32 -3.82 -4.42
N CYS A 139 -4.12 -2.73 -3.70
CA CYS A 139 -5.20 -1.95 -3.11
C CYS A 139 -6.11 -1.24 -4.12
N VAL A 140 -5.59 -0.92 -5.32
CA VAL A 140 -6.40 -0.37 -6.42
C VAL A 140 -7.26 -1.47 -7.02
N ARG A 141 -6.68 -2.65 -7.26
CA ARG A 141 -7.44 -3.80 -7.79
C ARG A 141 -8.55 -4.27 -6.85
N ALA A 142 -8.32 -4.19 -5.54
CA ALA A 142 -9.28 -4.63 -4.52
C ALA A 142 -10.44 -3.65 -4.29
N CYS A 143 -10.40 -2.43 -4.84
CA CYS A 143 -11.41 -1.42 -4.57
C CYS A 143 -12.64 -1.57 -5.49
N PRO A 144 -13.81 -1.98 -4.98
CA PRO A 144 -15.01 -2.22 -5.81
C PRO A 144 -15.57 -0.93 -6.41
N THR A 145 -15.44 0.20 -5.72
CA THR A 145 -15.96 1.50 -6.15
C THR A 145 -14.94 2.33 -6.94
N LYS A 146 -13.71 1.81 -7.12
CA LYS A 146 -12.60 2.56 -7.71
C LYS A 146 -12.28 3.87 -6.97
N ALA A 147 -12.64 3.97 -5.70
CA ALA A 147 -12.27 5.08 -4.83
C ALA A 147 -10.75 5.19 -4.66
N THR A 148 -10.04 4.06 -4.66
CA THR A 148 -8.58 4.03 -4.76
C THR A 148 -8.19 3.81 -6.21
N PHE A 149 -7.35 4.68 -6.76
CA PHE A 149 -6.92 4.61 -8.16
C PHE A 149 -5.46 5.04 -8.31
N LYS A 150 -4.82 4.61 -9.40
CA LYS A 150 -3.47 5.03 -9.80
C LYS A 150 -3.59 6.13 -10.86
N ARG A 151 -2.90 7.24 -10.64
CA ARG A 151 -2.81 8.36 -11.58
C ARG A 151 -1.77 8.06 -12.67
N LYS A 152 -1.74 8.87 -13.72
CA LYS A 152 -0.76 8.75 -14.82
C LYS A 152 0.69 9.00 -14.35
N ASP A 153 0.88 9.81 -13.30
CA ASP A 153 2.16 10.10 -12.66
C ASP A 153 2.62 9.03 -11.65
N GLY A 154 1.96 7.89 -11.61
CA GLY A 154 2.28 6.78 -10.70
C GLY A 154 1.70 6.91 -9.29
N ILE A 155 1.19 8.07 -8.90
CA ILE A 155 0.63 8.28 -7.56
C ILE A 155 -0.64 7.45 -7.37
N VAL A 156 -0.68 6.66 -6.31
CA VAL A 156 -1.92 5.99 -5.88
C VAL A 156 -2.70 6.97 -5.01
N ALA A 157 -3.81 7.45 -5.54
CA ALA A 157 -4.69 8.43 -4.87
C ALA A 157 -5.95 7.79 -4.29
N MET A 158 -6.74 8.61 -3.59
CA MET A 158 -7.98 8.21 -2.94
C MET A 158 -9.04 9.27 -3.15
N ASP A 159 -10.23 8.85 -3.61
CA ASP A 159 -11.43 9.67 -3.65
C ASP A 159 -12.31 9.30 -2.45
N TYR A 160 -12.41 10.20 -1.50
CA TYR A 160 -13.16 9.97 -0.27
C TYR A 160 -14.67 9.92 -0.48
N HIS A 161 -15.19 10.56 -1.53
CA HIS A 161 -16.64 10.55 -1.85
C HIS A 161 -17.09 9.20 -2.41
N ARG A 162 -16.21 8.49 -3.12
CA ARG A 162 -16.49 7.15 -3.64
C ARG A 162 -16.23 6.04 -2.63
N CYS A 163 -15.55 6.36 -1.52
CA CYS A 163 -15.18 5.36 -0.53
C CYS A 163 -16.39 4.91 0.28
N ILE A 164 -16.76 3.63 0.18
CA ILE A 164 -17.85 3.02 0.96
C ILE A 164 -17.40 2.34 2.25
N GLY A 165 -16.09 2.46 2.61
CA GLY A 165 -15.57 1.92 3.86
C GLY A 165 -15.47 0.40 3.94
N CYS A 166 -15.51 -0.33 2.84
CA CYS A 166 -15.43 -1.79 2.83
C CYS A 166 -14.10 -2.36 3.32
N ARG A 167 -13.04 -1.56 3.39
CA ARG A 167 -11.68 -1.88 3.88
C ARG A 167 -10.93 -2.94 3.07
N PHE A 168 -11.42 -3.40 1.92
CA PHE A 168 -10.70 -4.36 1.08
C PHE A 168 -9.31 -3.85 0.70
N CYS A 169 -9.15 -2.56 0.45
CA CYS A 169 -7.86 -1.96 0.16
C CYS A 169 -6.89 -1.99 1.36
N MET A 170 -7.39 -2.04 2.61
CA MET A 170 -6.56 -2.22 3.81
C MET A 170 -6.07 -3.67 3.88
N ALA A 171 -6.96 -4.64 3.70
CA ALA A 171 -6.63 -6.07 3.68
C ALA A 171 -5.65 -6.41 2.54
N ALA A 172 -5.80 -5.78 1.37
CA ALA A 172 -4.94 -6.00 0.22
C ALA A 172 -3.57 -5.32 0.34
N CYS A 173 -3.37 -4.34 1.24
CA CYS A 173 -2.11 -3.63 1.38
C CYS A 173 -1.10 -4.43 2.21
N PRO A 174 -0.02 -4.98 1.62
CA PRO A 174 0.92 -5.80 2.39
C PRO A 174 1.81 -4.99 3.33
N TYR A 175 1.74 -3.67 3.26
CA TYR A 175 2.55 -2.73 4.03
C TYR A 175 1.81 -2.14 5.23
N GLY A 176 0.50 -2.33 5.34
CA GLY A 176 -0.32 -1.74 6.40
C GLY A 176 -0.45 -0.22 6.33
N MET A 177 -0.27 0.38 5.14
CA MET A 177 -0.21 1.84 4.96
C MET A 177 -1.60 2.48 4.71
N ARG A 178 -2.64 1.95 5.34
CA ARG A 178 -3.99 2.47 5.22
C ARG A 178 -4.68 2.44 6.58
N SER A 179 -5.28 3.55 6.94
CA SER A 179 -6.03 3.72 8.20
C SER A 179 -7.51 3.98 7.89
N PHE A 180 -8.37 3.64 8.83
CA PHE A 180 -9.82 3.76 8.65
C PHE A 180 -10.42 4.66 9.71
N ASN A 181 -11.27 5.59 9.33
CA ASN A 181 -11.96 6.50 10.24
C ASN A 181 -13.14 5.79 10.93
N TRP A 182 -12.88 5.15 12.07
CA TRP A 182 -13.91 4.53 12.91
C TRP A 182 -14.83 5.55 13.56
N ARG A 183 -14.32 6.76 13.79
CA ARG A 183 -15.02 7.91 14.34
C ARG A 183 -15.04 9.05 13.34
N ASP A 184 -15.84 10.06 13.60
CA ASP A 184 -15.74 11.33 12.87
C ASP A 184 -14.42 12.01 13.24
N PRO A 185 -13.52 12.25 12.26
CA PRO A 185 -12.21 12.84 12.54
C PRO A 185 -12.27 14.34 12.86
N ARG A 186 -13.29 15.04 12.42
CA ARG A 186 -13.39 16.52 12.48
C ARG A 186 -13.24 17.10 13.88
N PRO A 187 -13.85 16.54 14.95
CA PRO A 187 -13.66 17.05 16.30
C PRO A 187 -12.24 16.85 16.87
N PHE A 188 -11.43 15.99 16.23
CA PHE A 188 -10.09 15.62 16.68
C PHE A 188 -8.97 16.27 15.85
N ILE A 189 -9.32 17.19 14.96
CA ILE A 189 -8.37 18.03 14.22
C ILE A 189 -8.11 19.27 15.08
N ASP A 190 -6.84 19.61 15.29
CA ASP A 190 -6.48 20.81 16.02
C ASP A 190 -6.93 22.06 15.26
N GLN A 191 -7.85 22.80 15.86
CA GLN A 191 -8.45 24.01 15.26
C GLN A 191 -7.41 25.13 15.03
N LYS A 192 -6.31 25.14 15.79
CA LYS A 192 -5.25 26.17 15.62
C LYS A 192 -4.39 25.92 14.39
N THR A 193 -4.23 24.66 14.01
CA THR A 193 -3.39 24.23 12.88
C THR A 193 -4.22 23.72 11.70
N HIS A 194 -5.56 23.85 11.76
CA HIS A 194 -6.47 23.37 10.73
C HIS A 194 -6.18 24.01 9.37
N ASN A 195 -5.78 23.19 8.41
CA ASN A 195 -5.57 23.61 7.04
C ASN A 195 -6.91 23.70 6.30
N LYS A 196 -7.37 24.92 6.03
CA LYS A 196 -8.65 25.16 5.31
C LYS A 196 -8.61 24.78 3.83
N GLU A 197 -7.41 24.64 3.25
CA GLU A 197 -7.23 24.29 1.84
C GLU A 197 -7.32 22.77 1.60
N PHE A 198 -7.15 21.97 2.65
CA PHE A 198 -7.25 20.51 2.54
C PHE A 198 -8.55 20.01 3.17
N PRO A 199 -9.36 19.20 2.43
CA PRO A 199 -10.68 18.78 2.92
C PRO A 199 -10.55 17.89 4.16
N THR A 200 -11.46 18.07 5.11
CA THR A 200 -11.63 17.13 6.22
C THR A 200 -12.34 15.87 5.71
N ARG A 201 -12.01 14.73 6.33
CA ARG A 201 -12.68 13.46 6.00
C ARG A 201 -13.88 13.25 6.91
N MET A 202 -14.65 12.25 6.59
CA MET A 202 -15.79 11.80 7.38
C MET A 202 -15.53 10.43 7.99
N ARG A 203 -16.34 10.04 8.97
CA ARG A 203 -16.38 8.66 9.45
C ARG A 203 -16.64 7.69 8.28
N GLY A 204 -15.99 6.53 8.31
CA GLY A 204 -16.27 5.45 7.36
C GLY A 204 -15.42 5.47 6.09
N VAL A 205 -14.42 6.35 5.98
CA VAL A 205 -13.50 6.37 4.84
C VAL A 205 -12.09 5.90 5.24
N VAL A 206 -11.37 5.37 4.26
CA VAL A 206 -9.98 4.96 4.41
C VAL A 206 -9.06 6.11 4.03
N GLU A 207 -8.01 6.31 4.81
CA GLU A 207 -6.97 7.32 4.55
C GLU A 207 -5.59 6.70 4.34
N LYS A 208 -4.71 7.44 3.68
CA LYS A 208 -3.30 7.12 3.49
C LYS A 208 -2.53 8.32 2.93
N CYS A 209 -1.21 8.31 2.98
CA CYS A 209 -0.37 9.25 2.26
C CYS A 209 -0.74 9.30 0.77
N ASN A 210 -0.87 10.51 0.20
CA ASN A 210 -1.20 10.77 -1.20
C ASN A 210 -0.05 11.43 -1.99
N PHE A 211 1.18 11.44 -1.46
CA PHE A 211 2.32 12.20 -1.99
C PHE A 211 2.03 13.70 -2.13
N CYS A 212 1.12 14.23 -1.29
CA CYS A 212 0.74 15.64 -1.30
C CYS A 212 0.28 16.13 -2.68
N VAL A 213 -0.59 15.38 -3.38
CA VAL A 213 -1.07 15.73 -4.74
C VAL A 213 -1.58 17.15 -4.86
N ASP A 214 -2.21 17.67 -3.79
CA ASP A 214 -2.74 19.04 -3.75
C ASP A 214 -1.63 20.10 -3.75
N ARG A 215 -0.50 19.79 -3.10
CA ARG A 215 0.69 20.64 -3.09
C ARG A 215 1.43 20.56 -4.42
N LEU A 216 1.59 19.35 -4.97
CA LEU A 216 2.21 19.14 -6.28
C LEU A 216 1.44 19.87 -7.39
N ALA A 217 0.12 19.94 -7.33
CA ALA A 217 -0.71 20.71 -8.27
C ALA A 217 -0.42 22.22 -8.22
N ARG A 218 0.20 22.69 -7.14
CA ARG A 218 0.64 24.10 -6.95
C ARG A 218 2.16 24.28 -7.13
N ASN A 219 2.85 23.27 -7.70
CA ASN A 219 4.30 23.24 -7.87
C ASN A 219 5.08 23.31 -6.53
N LEU A 220 4.49 22.85 -5.43
CA LEU A 220 5.14 22.76 -4.12
C LEU A 220 5.60 21.32 -3.87
N GLN A 221 6.70 21.16 -3.15
CA GLN A 221 7.19 19.86 -2.71
C GLN A 221 6.24 19.23 -1.68
N PRO A 222 6.27 17.88 -1.50
CA PRO A 222 5.57 17.23 -0.39
C PRO A 222 5.98 17.84 0.96
N ALA A 223 5.01 17.98 1.87
CA ALA A 223 5.25 18.65 3.15
C ALA A 223 6.35 18.00 4.00
N CYS A 224 6.50 16.69 3.94
CA CYS A 224 7.59 15.99 4.63
C CYS A 224 8.96 16.28 4.01
N VAL A 225 9.04 16.51 2.70
CA VAL A 225 10.29 16.91 2.01
C VAL A 225 10.69 18.31 2.45
N GLU A 226 9.76 19.27 2.38
CA GLU A 226 10.02 20.65 2.85
C GLU A 226 10.40 20.69 4.34
N ALA A 227 9.78 19.87 5.17
CA ALA A 227 10.10 19.80 6.60
C ALA A 227 11.53 19.33 6.88
N CYS A 228 12.10 18.52 5.99
CA CYS A 228 13.51 18.13 6.07
C CYS A 228 14.47 19.29 5.74
N GLY A 229 13.99 20.32 5.04
CA GLY A 229 14.83 21.45 4.58
C GLY A 229 15.97 20.94 3.69
N ASN A 230 17.16 21.52 3.89
CA ASN A 230 18.34 21.22 3.08
C ASN A 230 19.14 19.99 3.57
N THR A 231 18.56 19.13 4.41
CA THR A 231 19.29 17.97 4.96
C THR A 231 19.49 16.85 3.95
N GLY A 232 18.71 16.82 2.87
CA GLY A 232 18.70 15.72 1.90
C GLY A 232 18.10 14.41 2.44
N ALA A 233 17.48 14.43 3.63
CA ALA A 233 16.91 13.24 4.26
C ALA A 233 15.78 12.58 3.45
N ILE A 234 14.99 13.39 2.72
CA ILE A 234 13.96 12.91 1.80
C ILE A 234 14.12 13.63 0.46
N THR A 235 14.27 12.86 -0.61
CA THR A 235 14.26 13.37 -1.98
C THR A 235 13.05 12.84 -2.73
N PHE A 236 12.33 13.73 -3.41
CA PHE A 236 11.13 13.39 -4.18
C PHE A 236 11.30 13.85 -5.62
N GLY A 237 10.92 13.00 -6.59
CA GLY A 237 11.08 13.34 -8.00
C GLY A 237 10.57 12.26 -8.94
N ASP A 238 10.85 12.44 -10.24
CA ASP A 238 10.50 11.50 -11.28
C ASP A 238 11.54 10.38 -11.41
N LEU A 239 11.13 9.16 -11.19
CA LEU A 239 11.96 7.96 -11.33
C LEU A 239 12.32 7.62 -12.78
N ASN A 240 11.57 8.13 -13.75
CA ASN A 240 11.78 7.87 -15.17
C ASN A 240 12.67 8.93 -15.84
N ASP A 241 12.87 10.09 -15.20
CA ASP A 241 13.80 11.11 -15.67
C ASP A 241 15.23 10.78 -15.23
N SER A 242 16.08 10.40 -16.17
CA SER A 242 17.49 10.07 -15.92
C SER A 242 18.31 11.24 -15.36
N HIS A 243 17.87 12.48 -15.55
CA HIS A 243 18.54 13.68 -15.08
C HIS A 243 18.04 14.14 -13.70
N SER A 244 16.96 13.56 -13.20
CA SER A 244 16.38 13.92 -11.90
C SER A 244 17.36 13.62 -10.75
N GLU A 245 17.27 14.39 -9.67
CA GLU A 245 18.09 14.18 -8.48
C GLU A 245 17.82 12.83 -7.83
N ILE A 246 16.56 12.39 -7.80
CA ILE A 246 16.19 11.08 -7.26
C ILE A 246 16.87 9.94 -8.03
N ARG A 247 17.00 10.03 -9.37
CA ARG A 247 17.71 9.01 -10.17
C ARG A 247 19.20 8.99 -9.83
N LYS A 248 19.84 10.14 -9.73
CA LYS A 248 21.25 10.24 -9.32
C LYS A 248 21.49 9.61 -7.96
N LEU A 249 20.58 9.79 -7.00
CA LEU A 249 20.69 9.15 -5.70
C LEU A 249 20.56 7.63 -5.79
N LEU A 250 19.61 7.13 -6.59
CA LEU A 250 19.41 5.69 -6.78
C LEU A 250 20.61 5.02 -7.50
N ASP A 251 21.22 5.70 -8.45
CA ASP A 251 22.36 5.19 -9.21
C ASP A 251 23.66 5.17 -8.37
N ASN A 252 23.79 6.09 -7.41
CA ASN A 252 25.01 6.24 -6.61
C ASN A 252 24.94 5.60 -5.22
N ASN A 253 23.79 5.10 -4.76
CA ASN A 253 23.65 4.54 -3.43
C ASN A 253 23.01 3.16 -3.47
N PHE A 254 23.41 2.29 -2.55
CA PHE A 254 22.69 1.06 -2.29
C PHE A 254 21.35 1.38 -1.60
N THR A 255 20.26 0.89 -2.19
CA THR A 255 18.92 1.13 -1.67
C THR A 255 18.17 -0.16 -1.40
N ILE A 256 17.31 -0.13 -0.42
CA ILE A 256 16.38 -1.22 -0.12
C ILE A 256 14.94 -0.75 -0.28
N GLN A 257 14.07 -1.68 -0.61
CA GLN A 257 12.62 -1.48 -0.66
C GLN A 257 11.91 -2.43 0.29
N ARG A 258 10.73 -2.04 0.74
CA ARG A 258 9.88 -2.89 1.58
C ARG A 258 9.26 -4.00 0.73
N LYS A 259 9.43 -5.27 1.14
CA LYS A 259 8.81 -6.48 0.55
C LYS A 259 8.88 -6.53 -0.99
N PRO A 260 10.04 -6.43 -1.62
CA PRO A 260 10.15 -6.39 -3.09
C PRO A 260 9.66 -7.70 -3.76
N SER A 261 9.77 -8.84 -3.06
CA SER A 261 9.34 -10.16 -3.55
C SER A 261 7.83 -10.27 -3.84
N LEU A 262 7.01 -9.33 -3.36
CA LEU A 262 5.56 -9.35 -3.60
C LEU A 262 5.15 -8.78 -4.97
N GLY A 263 6.09 -8.33 -5.80
CA GLY A 263 5.81 -7.82 -7.14
C GLY A 263 4.91 -6.58 -7.21
N THR A 264 4.80 -5.84 -6.10
CA THR A 264 4.00 -4.61 -6.05
C THR A 264 4.74 -3.40 -6.62
N ILE A 265 6.04 -3.50 -6.81
CA ILE A 265 6.95 -2.48 -7.35
C ILE A 265 6.80 -1.15 -6.60
N PRO A 266 7.32 -1.04 -5.36
CA PRO A 266 7.29 0.20 -4.58
C PRO A 266 7.95 1.38 -5.29
N SER A 267 7.44 2.60 -5.08
CA SER A 267 8.09 3.84 -5.53
C SER A 267 8.78 4.60 -4.38
N VAL A 268 8.94 3.95 -3.23
CA VAL A 268 9.70 4.47 -2.08
C VAL A 268 10.91 3.58 -1.84
N PHE A 269 12.08 4.21 -1.73
CA PHE A 269 13.38 3.58 -1.57
C PHE A 269 14.04 4.10 -0.29
N TYR A 270 14.87 3.28 0.33
CA TYR A 270 15.62 3.64 1.54
C TYR A 270 17.09 3.45 1.31
N ILE A 271 17.90 4.48 1.55
CA ILE A 271 19.37 4.39 1.66
C ILE A 271 19.67 4.02 3.12
N VAL A 272 20.52 3.01 3.33
CA VAL A 272 20.87 2.46 4.64
C VAL A 272 22.36 2.34 4.84
#